data_5aaa19ee1fa723f39469afe490c1c68a
#
_entry.id   5aaa19ee1fa723f39469afe490c1c68a
#
_cell.length_a   1.000
_cell.length_b   1.000
_cell.length_c   1.000
_cell.angle_alpha   90.00
_cell.angle_beta   90.00
_cell.angle_gamma   90.00
#
_symmetry.space_group_name_H-M   'P 1'
#
loop_
_entity.id
_entity.type
_entity.pdbx_description
1 polymer ?
#
loop_
_entity_poly.entity_id
_entity_poly.type
_entity_poly.pdbx_seq_one_letter_code
_entity_poly.pdbx_strand_id
1 'polypeptide(L)'
;MSEPDAGISLHLEGLSVARGGRFVVSDVSLEIPPAQVTTLLGPNGAGKSTLVLAVAGILRPSGGRVMLGDRELTRLRPERVRAAGVAVVPEGRRLLPALTVEDNLRVATYSLSREHAKSGVAYALELFPELEKRWRVTARLLSGGEQQMVVLAQALVSRPRTLLVDELSLGLAPVVVKRLVPTLEAVAANGVGVLLIEQFAHVALGLAQTAYVIEGGRIRYHGPAQKLKDDPDLLHSAYLLPEQAASTEPGN
;
A
#
# COMPACT_ATOMS: atom_id res chain seq x y z
N MET A 1 12.61 25.72 -9.00
CA MET A 1 12.59 24.54 -8.12
C MET A 1 11.64 24.90 -7.00
N SER A 2 10.39 24.44 -7.07
CA SER A 2 9.46 24.57 -5.95
C SER A 2 9.98 23.65 -4.85
N GLU A 3 10.03 24.17 -3.63
CA GLU A 3 10.37 23.38 -2.44
C GLU A 3 9.57 22.07 -2.43
N PRO A 4 10.14 20.93 -2.00
CA PRO A 4 9.35 19.73 -1.79
C PRO A 4 8.26 20.09 -0.80
N ASP A 5 7.02 20.03 -1.28
CA ASP A 5 5.79 20.36 -0.55
C ASP A 5 5.86 19.62 0.80
N ALA A 6 5.98 20.39 1.89
CA ALA A 6 6.21 19.86 3.24
C ALA A 6 5.15 18.79 3.52
N GLY A 7 5.63 17.58 3.71
CA GLY A 7 4.97 16.32 3.67
C GLY A 7 3.52 16.26 4.15
N ILE A 8 2.64 15.91 3.23
CA ILE A 8 1.21 15.73 3.48
C ILE A 8 0.97 14.26 3.87
N SER A 9 0.51 14.02 5.09
CA SER A 9 0.11 12.70 5.57
C SER A 9 -1.22 12.25 4.95
N LEU A 10 -1.36 10.94 4.73
CA LEU A 10 -2.66 10.32 4.52
C LEU A 10 -3.20 9.81 5.87
N HIS A 11 -4.42 10.20 6.21
CA HIS A 11 -5.10 9.79 7.44
C HIS A 11 -6.37 9.01 7.14
N LEU A 12 -6.60 7.94 7.90
CA LEU A 12 -7.89 7.28 7.99
C LEU A 12 -8.47 7.59 9.37
N GLU A 13 -9.70 8.05 9.42
CA GLU A 13 -10.38 8.47 10.64
C GLU A 13 -11.66 7.64 10.80
N GLY A 14 -11.65 6.67 11.71
CA GLY A 14 -12.79 5.82 12.03
C GLY A 14 -13.35 5.06 10.82
N LEU A 15 -12.50 4.68 9.85
CA LEU A 15 -12.93 4.11 8.59
C LEU A 15 -13.60 2.77 8.79
N SER A 16 -14.82 2.63 8.26
CA SER A 16 -15.61 1.40 8.32
C SER A 16 -16.08 1.01 6.93
N VAL A 17 -15.94 -0.27 6.57
CA VAL A 17 -16.33 -0.80 5.26
C VAL A 17 -17.13 -2.09 5.43
N ALA A 18 -18.33 -2.12 4.86
CA ALA A 18 -19.18 -3.30 4.84
C ALA A 18 -19.14 -3.98 3.46
N ARG A 19 -19.19 -5.32 3.45
CA ARG A 19 -19.37 -6.15 2.27
C ARG A 19 -20.42 -7.22 2.55
N GLY A 20 -21.42 -7.32 1.67
CA GLY A 20 -22.52 -8.29 1.85
C GLY A 20 -23.27 -8.11 3.19
N GLY A 21 -23.45 -6.86 3.65
CA GLY A 21 -24.15 -6.55 4.89
C GLY A 21 -23.37 -6.76 6.18
N ARG A 22 -22.08 -7.17 6.10
CA ARG A 22 -21.21 -7.35 7.27
C ARG A 22 -20.03 -6.38 7.21
N PHE A 23 -19.65 -5.82 8.36
CA PHE A 23 -18.45 -5.02 8.47
C PHE A 23 -17.21 -5.92 8.32
N VAL A 24 -16.37 -5.61 7.34
CA VAL A 24 -15.06 -6.24 7.12
C VAL A 24 -13.96 -5.38 7.73
N VAL A 25 -14.18 -4.06 7.75
CA VAL A 25 -13.34 -3.07 8.43
C VAL A 25 -14.23 -2.26 9.32
N SER A 26 -13.85 -2.05 10.58
CA SER A 26 -14.64 -1.38 11.60
C SER A 26 -13.80 -0.40 12.38
N ASP A 27 -14.12 0.90 12.26
CA ASP A 27 -13.55 1.98 13.07
C ASP A 27 -12.00 2.01 13.03
N VAL A 28 -11.44 1.88 11.81
CA VAL A 28 -9.99 1.89 11.61
C VAL A 28 -9.49 3.31 11.45
N SER A 29 -8.57 3.69 12.34
CA SER A 29 -7.81 4.94 12.26
C SER A 29 -6.33 4.62 12.12
N LEU A 30 -5.68 5.22 11.13
CA LEU A 30 -4.24 5.12 10.92
C LEU A 30 -3.70 6.33 10.16
N GLU A 31 -2.42 6.58 10.30
CA GLU A 31 -1.69 7.64 9.63
C GLU A 31 -0.56 7.06 8.80
N ILE A 32 -0.35 7.64 7.62
CA ILE A 32 0.80 7.38 6.75
C ILE A 32 1.53 8.70 6.56
N PRO A 33 2.56 8.96 7.40
CA PRO A 33 3.36 10.17 7.30
C PRO A 33 4.16 10.20 5.99
N PRO A 34 4.46 11.38 5.46
CA PRO A 34 5.39 11.53 4.35
C PRO A 34 6.80 11.09 4.73
N ALA A 35 7.59 10.71 3.74
CA ALA A 35 9.00 10.30 3.91
C ALA A 35 9.22 9.13 4.89
N GLN A 36 8.19 8.34 5.15
CA GLN A 36 8.25 7.19 6.06
C GLN A 36 7.57 5.96 5.45
N VAL A 37 8.01 4.80 5.92
CA VAL A 37 7.31 3.54 5.68
C VAL A 37 6.51 3.18 6.92
N THR A 38 5.21 3.09 6.76
CA THR A 38 4.27 2.54 7.73
C THR A 38 3.91 1.13 7.29
N THR A 39 3.78 0.18 8.20
CA THR A 39 3.28 -1.15 7.85
C THR A 39 1.92 -1.45 8.46
N LEU A 40 1.07 -2.15 7.70
CA LEU A 40 -0.17 -2.75 8.16
C LEU A 40 -0.05 -4.27 8.10
N LEU A 41 0.09 -4.89 9.24
CA LEU A 41 0.22 -6.33 9.40
C LEU A 41 -1.12 -6.96 9.78
N GLY A 42 -1.31 -8.21 9.45
CA GLY A 42 -2.48 -8.97 9.88
C GLY A 42 -2.69 -10.25 9.07
N PRO A 43 -3.44 -11.23 9.60
CA PRO A 43 -3.71 -12.48 8.91
C PRO A 43 -4.56 -12.28 7.64
N ASN A 44 -4.66 -13.34 6.84
CA ASN A 44 -5.57 -13.35 5.70
C ASN A 44 -7.02 -13.21 6.18
N GLY A 45 -7.80 -12.41 5.46
CA GLY A 45 -9.17 -12.11 5.85
C GLY A 45 -9.34 -11.01 6.92
N ALA A 46 -8.26 -10.45 7.47
CA ALA A 46 -8.34 -9.40 8.49
C ALA A 46 -8.92 -8.06 8.01
N GLY A 47 -9.12 -7.89 6.69
CA GLY A 47 -9.69 -6.67 6.11
C GLY A 47 -8.67 -5.78 5.39
N LYS A 48 -7.38 -6.15 5.33
CA LYS A 48 -6.29 -5.36 4.73
C LYS A 48 -6.59 -4.87 3.31
N SER A 49 -6.84 -5.78 2.37
CA SER A 49 -7.13 -5.44 0.97
C SER A 49 -8.47 -4.69 0.82
N THR A 50 -9.46 -4.94 1.73
CA THR A 50 -10.69 -4.15 1.76
C THR A 50 -10.42 -2.70 2.16
N LEU A 51 -9.53 -2.47 3.13
CA LEU A 51 -9.07 -1.14 3.53
C LEU A 51 -8.39 -0.42 2.35
N VAL A 52 -7.44 -1.10 1.68
CA VAL A 52 -6.75 -0.56 0.48
C VAL A 52 -7.73 -0.15 -0.60
N LEU A 53 -8.71 -1.01 -0.92
CA LEU A 53 -9.72 -0.73 -1.95
C LEU A 53 -10.62 0.45 -1.55
N ALA A 54 -10.89 0.64 -0.26
CA ALA A 54 -11.64 1.79 0.22
C ALA A 54 -10.84 3.09 0.11
N VAL A 55 -9.55 3.08 0.48
CA VAL A 55 -8.65 4.23 0.31
C VAL A 55 -8.49 4.58 -1.17
N ALA A 56 -8.40 3.58 -2.04
CA ALA A 56 -8.32 3.77 -3.50
C ALA A 56 -9.61 4.30 -4.14
N GLY A 57 -10.72 4.44 -3.39
CA GLY A 57 -12.02 4.88 -3.90
C GLY A 57 -12.76 3.81 -4.72
N ILE A 58 -12.30 2.54 -4.69
CA ILE A 58 -12.92 1.40 -5.40
C ILE A 58 -14.10 0.87 -4.58
N LEU A 59 -13.94 0.78 -3.26
CA LEU A 59 -15.02 0.45 -2.33
C LEU A 59 -15.48 1.72 -1.61
N ARG A 60 -16.78 1.88 -1.46
CA ARG A 60 -17.35 3.00 -0.73
C ARG A 60 -17.36 2.70 0.77
N PRO A 61 -16.70 3.51 1.61
CA PRO A 61 -16.80 3.37 3.05
C PRO A 61 -18.25 3.52 3.55
N SER A 62 -18.59 2.76 4.59
CA SER A 62 -19.87 2.85 5.29
C SER A 62 -19.82 3.93 6.38
N GLY A 63 -18.64 4.32 6.85
CA GLY A 63 -18.42 5.36 7.85
C GLY A 63 -16.96 5.78 7.89
N GLY A 64 -16.67 6.87 8.58
CA GLY A 64 -15.33 7.44 8.69
C GLY A 64 -14.89 8.24 7.49
N ARG A 65 -13.62 8.66 7.49
CA ARG A 65 -13.06 9.53 6.45
C ARG A 65 -11.65 9.08 6.02
N VAL A 66 -11.31 9.41 4.77
CA VAL A 66 -9.95 9.31 4.21
C VAL A 66 -9.51 10.73 3.87
N MET A 67 -8.43 11.20 4.48
CA MET A 67 -7.92 12.55 4.35
C MET A 67 -6.49 12.53 3.81
N LEU A 68 -6.18 13.33 2.82
CA LEU A 68 -4.81 13.61 2.36
C LEU A 68 -4.50 15.08 2.68
N GLY A 69 -3.81 15.33 3.78
CA GLY A 69 -3.77 16.65 4.40
C GLY A 69 -5.19 17.13 4.69
N ASP A 70 -5.51 18.35 4.24
CA ASP A 70 -6.84 18.95 4.40
C ASP A 70 -7.87 18.48 3.36
N ARG A 71 -7.46 17.65 2.40
CA ARG A 71 -8.33 17.19 1.32
C ARG A 71 -9.00 15.89 1.66
N GLU A 72 -10.33 15.89 1.70
CA GLU A 72 -11.12 14.65 1.85
C GLU A 72 -11.19 13.86 0.54
N LEU A 73 -10.85 12.56 0.63
CA LEU A 73 -10.88 11.61 -0.48
C LEU A 73 -12.02 10.59 -0.39
N THR A 74 -12.72 10.49 0.72
CA THR A 74 -13.64 9.42 1.14
C THR A 74 -14.64 8.98 0.06
N ARG A 75 -15.16 9.93 -0.72
CA ARG A 75 -16.19 9.67 -1.75
C ARG A 75 -15.71 9.93 -3.17
N LEU A 76 -14.41 10.12 -3.34
CA LEU A 76 -13.84 10.34 -4.65
C LEU A 76 -13.79 9.02 -5.43
N ARG A 77 -13.94 9.11 -6.75
CA ARG A 77 -13.69 7.98 -7.67
C ARG A 77 -12.20 7.68 -7.74
N PRO A 78 -11.79 6.44 -8.09
CA PRO A 78 -10.39 6.03 -8.14
C PRO A 78 -9.48 6.99 -8.94
N GLU A 79 -9.96 7.50 -10.07
CA GLU A 79 -9.19 8.43 -10.91
C GLU A 79 -8.90 9.74 -10.17
N ARG A 80 -9.84 10.19 -9.34
CA ARG A 80 -9.70 11.43 -8.55
C ARG A 80 -8.81 11.21 -7.32
N VAL A 81 -8.86 10.03 -6.70
CA VAL A 81 -7.95 9.61 -5.62
C VAL A 81 -6.52 9.58 -6.16
N ARG A 82 -6.31 8.94 -7.32
CA ARG A 82 -5.00 8.90 -7.99
C ARG A 82 -4.51 10.31 -8.35
N ALA A 83 -5.36 11.15 -8.92
CA ALA A 83 -5.02 12.54 -9.27
C ALA A 83 -4.74 13.41 -8.03
N ALA A 84 -5.23 13.04 -6.85
CA ALA A 84 -4.89 13.69 -5.58
C ALA A 84 -3.49 13.30 -5.08
N GLY A 85 -2.89 12.24 -5.62
CA GLY A 85 -1.55 11.79 -5.26
C GLY A 85 -1.50 10.49 -4.46
N VAL A 86 -2.56 9.68 -4.46
CA VAL A 86 -2.54 8.34 -3.84
C VAL A 86 -2.44 7.27 -4.93
N ALA A 87 -1.36 6.48 -4.90
CA ALA A 87 -1.18 5.35 -5.80
C ALA A 87 -1.26 4.02 -5.04
N VAL A 88 -1.74 2.98 -5.72
CA VAL A 88 -1.91 1.64 -5.16
C VAL A 88 -1.23 0.62 -6.05
N VAL A 89 -0.44 -0.24 -5.44
CA VAL A 89 0.07 -1.49 -5.99
C VAL A 89 -0.79 -2.60 -5.39
N PRO A 90 -1.75 -3.14 -6.15
CA PRO A 90 -2.65 -4.16 -5.62
C PRO A 90 -1.98 -5.53 -5.59
N GLU A 91 -2.50 -6.42 -4.77
CA GLU A 91 -2.17 -7.84 -4.79
C GLU A 91 -2.34 -8.45 -6.18
N GLY A 92 -1.48 -9.41 -6.53
CA GLY A 92 -1.64 -10.25 -7.71
C GLY A 92 -1.10 -9.67 -9.02
N ARG A 93 -0.12 -8.76 -8.97
CA ARG A 93 0.63 -8.25 -10.14
C ARG A 93 -0.28 -7.87 -11.31
N ARG A 94 -1.18 -6.90 -11.08
CA ARG A 94 -2.21 -6.51 -12.06
C ARG A 94 -1.63 -5.65 -13.18
N LEU A 95 -0.74 -6.25 -13.98
CA LEU A 95 -0.22 -5.70 -15.22
C LEU A 95 -1.03 -6.19 -16.44
N LEU A 96 -0.75 -5.61 -17.60
CA LEU A 96 -1.34 -6.02 -18.88
C LEU A 96 -0.39 -7.03 -19.56
N PRO A 97 -0.63 -8.35 -19.41
CA PRO A 97 0.37 -9.38 -19.73
C PRO A 97 0.67 -9.48 -21.23
N ALA A 98 -0.25 -9.09 -22.10
CA ALA A 98 -0.08 -9.09 -23.55
C ALA A 98 0.69 -7.87 -24.09
N LEU A 99 0.87 -6.83 -23.28
CA LEU A 99 1.57 -5.61 -23.65
C LEU A 99 3.05 -5.67 -23.25
N THR A 100 3.88 -4.84 -23.91
CA THR A 100 5.29 -4.68 -23.54
C THR A 100 5.43 -3.93 -22.22
N VAL A 101 6.65 -3.89 -21.64
CA VAL A 101 6.96 -3.03 -20.49
C VAL A 101 6.65 -1.58 -20.81
N GLU A 102 7.10 -1.08 -21.99
CA GLU A 102 6.80 0.28 -22.46
C GLU A 102 5.31 0.57 -22.46
N ASP A 103 4.50 -0.30 -23.06
CA ASP A 103 3.07 -0.09 -23.18
C ASP A 103 2.36 -0.13 -21.82
N ASN A 104 2.80 -1.02 -20.92
CA ASN A 104 2.32 -1.06 -19.54
C ASN A 104 2.55 0.26 -18.80
N LEU A 105 3.75 0.85 -18.92
CA LEU A 105 4.03 2.15 -18.31
C LEU A 105 3.28 3.27 -19.03
N ARG A 106 3.16 3.22 -20.36
CA ARG A 106 2.41 4.20 -21.15
C ARG A 106 0.93 4.24 -20.78
N VAL A 107 0.29 3.08 -20.61
CA VAL A 107 -1.10 3.00 -20.13
C VAL A 107 -1.23 3.63 -18.74
N ALA A 108 -0.27 3.40 -17.86
CA ALA A 108 -0.28 3.98 -16.52
C ALA A 108 -0.16 5.52 -16.51
N THR A 109 0.32 6.13 -17.60
CA THR A 109 0.43 7.60 -17.74
C THR A 109 -0.76 8.23 -18.45
N TYR A 110 -1.80 7.48 -18.85
CA TYR A 110 -2.90 7.96 -19.70
C TYR A 110 -3.58 9.24 -19.20
N SER A 111 -3.72 9.43 -17.89
CA SER A 111 -4.36 10.60 -17.29
C SER A 111 -3.41 11.77 -17.02
N LEU A 112 -2.12 11.62 -17.32
CA LEU A 112 -1.09 12.62 -17.06
C LEU A 112 -0.86 13.52 -18.28
N SER A 113 -0.40 14.76 -18.04
CA SER A 113 0.12 15.58 -19.14
C SER A 113 1.35 14.92 -19.78
N ARG A 114 1.66 15.27 -21.03
CA ARG A 114 2.82 14.72 -21.75
C ARG A 114 4.13 14.91 -20.99
N GLU A 115 4.30 16.05 -20.33
CA GLU A 115 5.48 16.38 -19.53
C GLU A 115 5.57 15.52 -18.28
N HIS A 116 4.48 15.42 -17.49
CA HIS A 116 4.41 14.57 -16.32
C HIS A 116 4.56 13.08 -16.68
N ALA A 117 3.98 12.62 -17.79
CA ALA A 117 4.16 11.26 -18.26
C ALA A 117 5.64 10.96 -18.55
N LYS A 118 6.34 11.85 -19.28
CA LYS A 118 7.76 11.69 -19.61
C LYS A 118 8.63 11.67 -18.34
N SER A 119 8.44 12.63 -17.45
CA SER A 119 9.22 12.72 -16.22
C SER A 119 8.91 11.57 -15.24
N GLY A 120 7.66 11.10 -15.20
CA GLY A 120 7.26 9.98 -14.37
C GLY A 120 7.85 8.65 -14.85
N VAL A 121 7.85 8.41 -16.18
CA VAL A 121 8.49 7.22 -16.75
C VAL A 121 10.01 7.25 -16.50
N ALA A 122 10.67 8.39 -16.68
CA ALA A 122 12.09 8.54 -16.38
C ALA A 122 12.39 8.20 -14.91
N TYR A 123 11.60 8.73 -13.97
CA TYR A 123 11.73 8.42 -12.55
C TYR A 123 11.52 6.94 -12.23
N ALA A 124 10.53 6.30 -12.85
CA ALA A 124 10.30 4.87 -12.65
C ALA A 124 11.47 4.02 -13.17
N LEU A 125 12.10 4.40 -14.29
CA LEU A 125 13.26 3.71 -14.84
C LEU A 125 14.54 3.98 -14.03
N GLU A 126 14.68 5.12 -13.41
CA GLU A 126 15.75 5.41 -12.44
C GLU A 126 15.68 4.44 -11.24
N LEU A 127 14.49 4.17 -10.73
CA LEU A 127 14.27 3.22 -9.64
C LEU A 127 14.42 1.74 -10.07
N PHE A 128 14.08 1.44 -11.32
CA PHE A 128 14.12 0.09 -11.89
C PHE A 128 14.85 0.06 -13.24
N PRO A 129 16.20 0.27 -13.26
CA PRO A 129 16.97 0.28 -14.51
C PRO A 129 16.93 -1.06 -15.25
N GLU A 130 16.58 -2.15 -14.55
CA GLU A 130 16.40 -3.47 -15.17
C GLU A 130 15.29 -3.45 -16.23
N LEU A 131 14.27 -2.58 -16.07
CA LEU A 131 13.15 -2.47 -17.01
C LEU A 131 13.55 -1.87 -18.36
N GLU A 132 14.62 -1.07 -18.42
CA GLU A 132 15.15 -0.56 -19.69
C GLU A 132 15.61 -1.71 -20.60
N LYS A 133 16.28 -2.71 -20.02
CA LYS A 133 16.73 -3.91 -20.76
C LYS A 133 15.58 -4.77 -21.24
N ARG A 134 14.41 -4.62 -20.62
CA ARG A 134 13.18 -5.37 -20.91
C ARG A 134 12.12 -4.53 -21.63
N TRP A 135 12.48 -3.31 -22.06
CA TRP A 135 11.55 -2.29 -22.53
C TRP A 135 10.54 -2.79 -23.57
N ARG A 136 11.03 -3.57 -24.55
CA ARG A 136 10.24 -4.16 -25.64
C ARG A 136 9.75 -5.59 -25.36
N VAL A 137 10.06 -6.13 -24.19
CA VAL A 137 9.63 -7.49 -23.82
C VAL A 137 8.17 -7.45 -23.38
N THR A 138 7.39 -8.42 -23.86
CA THR A 138 5.98 -8.60 -23.44
C THR A 138 5.94 -9.04 -21.97
N ALA A 139 5.09 -8.39 -21.17
CA ALA A 139 5.08 -8.54 -19.71
C ALA A 139 4.84 -9.98 -19.23
N ARG A 140 4.11 -10.81 -19.97
CA ARG A 140 3.94 -12.25 -19.66
C ARG A 140 5.24 -13.06 -19.72
N LEU A 141 6.27 -12.58 -20.42
CA LEU A 141 7.58 -13.24 -20.58
C LEU A 141 8.59 -12.81 -19.52
N LEU A 142 8.22 -11.86 -18.67
CA LEU A 142 9.05 -11.40 -17.57
C LEU A 142 9.02 -12.40 -16.41
N SER A 143 10.13 -12.47 -15.66
CA SER A 143 10.13 -13.16 -14.36
C SER A 143 9.15 -12.50 -13.37
N GLY A 144 8.73 -13.23 -12.33
CA GLY A 144 7.83 -12.69 -11.32
C GLY A 144 8.35 -11.42 -10.64
N GLY A 145 9.67 -11.31 -10.46
CA GLY A 145 10.31 -10.10 -9.92
C GLY A 145 10.26 -8.92 -10.89
N GLU A 146 10.57 -9.15 -12.18
CA GLU A 146 10.46 -8.11 -13.21
C GLU A 146 9.00 -7.64 -13.38
N GLN A 147 8.01 -8.57 -13.30
CA GLN A 147 6.60 -8.19 -13.30
C GLN A 147 6.23 -7.30 -12.12
N GLN A 148 6.74 -7.61 -10.92
CA GLN A 148 6.52 -6.79 -9.73
C GLN A 148 7.15 -5.40 -9.87
N MET A 149 8.35 -5.30 -10.48
CA MET A 149 8.97 -4.01 -10.81
C MET A 149 8.09 -3.19 -11.76
N VAL A 150 7.49 -3.83 -12.79
CA VAL A 150 6.57 -3.14 -13.72
C VAL A 150 5.36 -2.59 -12.97
N VAL A 151 4.74 -3.36 -12.05
CA VAL A 151 3.56 -2.90 -11.30
C VAL A 151 3.90 -1.76 -10.35
N LEU A 152 5.06 -1.83 -9.67
CA LEU A 152 5.57 -0.72 -8.85
C LEU A 152 5.85 0.52 -9.72
N ALA A 153 6.51 0.34 -10.86
CA ALA A 153 6.77 1.42 -11.81
C ALA A 153 5.48 2.08 -12.30
N GLN A 154 4.42 1.30 -12.63
CA GLN A 154 3.10 1.84 -13.02
C GLN A 154 2.46 2.72 -11.92
N ALA A 155 2.66 2.38 -10.64
CA ALA A 155 2.19 3.21 -9.54
C ALA A 155 3.01 4.50 -9.41
N LEU A 156 4.33 4.40 -9.60
CA LEU A 156 5.28 5.50 -9.37
C LEU A 156 5.35 6.52 -10.52
N VAL A 157 4.94 6.18 -11.75
CA VAL A 157 4.91 7.14 -12.88
C VAL A 157 4.05 8.37 -12.62
N SER A 158 3.07 8.28 -11.73
CA SER A 158 2.24 9.44 -11.32
C SER A 158 2.91 10.33 -10.27
N ARG A 159 4.11 9.98 -9.79
CA ARG A 159 4.82 10.65 -8.68
C ARG A 159 3.89 10.89 -7.49
N PRO A 160 3.40 9.82 -6.87
CA PRO A 160 2.41 9.93 -5.81
C PRO A 160 3.00 10.56 -4.55
N ARG A 161 2.13 11.16 -3.73
CA ARG A 161 2.44 11.61 -2.36
C ARG A 161 2.36 10.46 -1.37
N THR A 162 1.47 9.50 -1.66
CA THR A 162 1.31 8.29 -0.84
C THR A 162 1.23 7.07 -1.76
N LEU A 163 2.00 6.04 -1.42
CA LEU A 163 2.04 4.74 -2.11
C LEU A 163 1.55 3.64 -1.15
N LEU A 164 0.49 2.95 -1.53
CA LEU A 164 0.02 1.76 -0.84
C LEU A 164 0.49 0.53 -1.61
N VAL A 165 1.15 -0.41 -0.94
CA VAL A 165 1.66 -1.66 -1.55
C VAL A 165 1.04 -2.84 -0.82
N ASP A 166 0.18 -3.58 -1.52
CA ASP A 166 -0.54 -4.73 -0.97
C ASP A 166 0.20 -6.02 -1.35
N GLU A 167 0.74 -6.72 -0.34
CA GLU A 167 1.44 -8.00 -0.45
C GLU A 167 2.61 -8.01 -1.45
N LEU A 168 3.63 -7.14 -1.21
CA LEU A 168 4.83 -7.04 -2.03
C LEU A 168 5.55 -8.38 -2.19
N SER A 169 5.64 -9.16 -1.10
CA SER A 169 6.46 -10.37 -1.02
C SER A 169 5.77 -11.62 -1.56
N LEU A 170 4.46 -11.59 -1.81
CA LEU A 170 3.68 -12.75 -2.18
C LEU A 170 4.15 -13.39 -3.49
N GLY A 171 4.54 -14.66 -3.41
CA GLY A 171 4.99 -15.44 -4.58
C GLY A 171 6.28 -14.94 -5.22
N LEU A 172 7.12 -14.23 -4.46
CA LEU A 172 8.46 -13.81 -4.87
C LEU A 172 9.54 -14.59 -4.13
N ALA A 173 10.64 -14.86 -4.84
CA ALA A 173 11.84 -15.40 -4.20
C ALA A 173 12.46 -14.35 -3.24
N PRO A 174 13.05 -14.76 -2.11
CA PRO A 174 13.63 -13.84 -1.13
C PRO A 174 14.66 -12.87 -1.71
N VAL A 175 15.42 -13.28 -2.72
CA VAL A 175 16.40 -12.42 -3.41
C VAL A 175 15.72 -11.26 -4.14
N VAL A 176 14.52 -11.48 -4.68
CA VAL A 176 13.74 -10.43 -5.36
C VAL A 176 13.18 -9.45 -4.33
N VAL A 177 12.64 -9.95 -3.22
CA VAL A 177 12.16 -9.09 -2.12
C VAL A 177 13.29 -8.20 -1.61
N LYS A 178 14.48 -8.77 -1.37
CA LYS A 178 15.69 -8.01 -0.98
C LYS A 178 16.09 -6.93 -2.00
N ARG A 179 15.78 -7.10 -3.28
CA ARG A 179 16.03 -6.08 -4.32
C ARG A 179 14.97 -4.97 -4.30
N LEU A 180 13.71 -5.28 -3.95
CA LEU A 180 12.61 -4.31 -3.95
C LEU A 180 12.59 -3.44 -2.69
N VAL A 181 13.02 -3.97 -1.54
CA VAL A 181 13.04 -3.26 -0.26
C VAL A 181 13.79 -1.92 -0.34
N PRO A 182 15.06 -1.86 -0.82
CA PRO A 182 15.77 -0.58 -0.95
C PRO A 182 15.08 0.43 -1.87
N THR A 183 14.31 -0.06 -2.86
CA THR A 183 13.54 0.83 -3.74
C THR A 183 12.40 1.52 -2.98
N LEU A 184 11.71 0.81 -2.08
CA LEU A 184 10.68 1.43 -1.24
C LEU A 184 11.28 2.43 -0.24
N GLU A 185 12.47 2.13 0.31
CA GLU A 185 13.22 3.08 1.13
C GLU A 185 13.57 4.35 0.36
N ALA A 186 14.08 4.20 -0.86
CA ALA A 186 14.40 5.33 -1.74
C ALA A 186 13.13 6.14 -2.10
N VAL A 187 12.01 5.49 -2.34
CA VAL A 187 10.72 6.15 -2.59
C VAL A 187 10.29 6.97 -1.37
N ALA A 188 10.40 6.39 -0.17
CA ALA A 188 10.09 7.11 1.07
C ALA A 188 11.06 8.27 1.29
N ALA A 189 12.37 8.07 1.13
CA ALA A 189 13.39 9.11 1.27
C ALA A 189 13.16 10.31 0.32
N ASN A 190 12.47 10.09 -0.81
CA ASN A 190 12.04 11.15 -1.73
C ASN A 190 10.73 11.85 -1.33
N GLY A 191 10.29 11.71 -0.07
CA GLY A 191 9.14 12.42 0.48
C GLY A 191 7.79 11.69 0.37
N VAL A 192 7.75 10.50 -0.24
CA VAL A 192 6.52 9.72 -0.39
C VAL A 192 6.19 9.00 0.92
N GLY A 193 4.95 9.10 1.40
CA GLY A 193 4.44 8.23 2.47
C GLY A 193 4.16 6.82 1.92
N VAL A 194 4.74 5.78 2.50
CA VAL A 194 4.54 4.40 2.03
C VAL A 194 3.76 3.61 3.06
N LEU A 195 2.63 3.00 2.65
CA LEU A 195 1.95 1.97 3.43
C LEU A 195 2.26 0.60 2.82
N LEU A 196 3.05 -0.20 3.53
CA LEU A 196 3.35 -1.58 3.17
C LEU A 196 2.39 -2.51 3.92
N ILE A 197 1.55 -3.20 3.17
CA ILE A 197 0.59 -4.16 3.71
C ILE A 197 1.16 -5.56 3.51
N GLU A 198 1.33 -6.31 4.59
CA GLU A 198 1.95 -7.64 4.54
C GLU A 198 1.29 -8.64 5.50
N GLN A 199 1.40 -9.89 5.13
CA GLN A 199 1.11 -10.99 6.04
C GLN A 199 2.36 -11.41 6.82
N PHE A 200 3.54 -11.36 6.17
CA PHE A 200 4.80 -11.79 6.77
C PHE A 200 5.53 -10.61 7.41
N ALA A 201 5.49 -10.55 8.75
CA ALA A 201 5.98 -9.41 9.52
C ALA A 201 7.47 -9.11 9.33
N HIS A 202 8.33 -10.13 9.11
CA HIS A 202 9.79 -9.95 9.07
C HIS A 202 10.27 -9.00 7.96
N VAL A 203 9.62 -9.00 6.79
CA VAL A 203 9.96 -8.09 5.68
C VAL A 203 9.53 -6.66 6.05
N ALA A 204 8.29 -6.52 6.50
CA ALA A 204 7.68 -5.23 6.75
C ALA A 204 8.28 -4.51 7.96
N LEU A 205 8.52 -5.24 9.07
CA LEU A 205 9.11 -4.66 10.29
C LEU A 205 10.58 -4.27 10.13
N GLY A 206 11.28 -4.86 9.14
CA GLY A 206 12.64 -4.46 8.81
C GLY A 206 12.73 -3.11 8.11
N LEU A 207 11.63 -2.65 7.49
CA LEU A 207 11.56 -1.47 6.65
C LEU A 207 10.80 -0.31 7.32
N ALA A 208 9.78 -0.63 8.12
CA ALA A 208 8.85 0.36 8.65
C ALA A 208 9.36 1.06 9.92
N GLN A 209 9.00 2.33 10.07
CA GLN A 209 9.14 3.09 11.31
C GLN A 209 7.95 2.86 12.24
N THR A 210 6.75 2.84 11.67
CA THR A 210 5.48 2.64 12.41
C THR A 210 4.79 1.38 11.92
N ALA A 211 4.22 0.62 12.85
CA ALA A 211 3.44 -0.57 12.56
C ALA A 211 2.03 -0.48 13.14
N TYR A 212 1.08 -0.95 12.35
CA TYR A 212 -0.28 -1.28 12.75
C TYR A 212 -0.50 -2.78 12.58
N VAL A 213 -1.23 -3.39 13.50
CA VAL A 213 -1.72 -4.76 13.34
C VAL A 213 -3.23 -4.72 13.28
N ILE A 214 -3.81 -5.29 12.22
CA ILE A 214 -5.25 -5.41 12.04
C ILE A 214 -5.68 -6.88 12.18
N GLU A 215 -6.71 -7.10 12.97
CA GLU A 215 -7.32 -8.42 13.17
C GLU A 215 -8.83 -8.25 13.33
N GLY A 216 -9.63 -9.10 12.68
CA GLY A 216 -11.10 -9.00 12.69
C GLY A 216 -11.63 -7.63 12.25
N GLY A 217 -10.93 -6.95 11.32
CA GLY A 217 -11.32 -5.63 10.79
C GLY A 217 -11.02 -4.45 11.73
N ARG A 218 -10.29 -4.64 12.83
CA ARG A 218 -9.95 -3.60 13.82
C ARG A 218 -8.46 -3.51 14.06
N ILE A 219 -7.96 -2.31 14.37
CA ILE A 219 -6.56 -2.16 14.81
C ILE A 219 -6.40 -2.73 16.22
N ARG A 220 -5.48 -3.67 16.38
CA ARG A 220 -5.11 -4.30 17.64
C ARG A 220 -3.82 -3.74 18.23
N TYR A 221 -2.95 -3.25 17.37
CA TYR A 221 -1.69 -2.62 17.77
C TYR A 221 -1.42 -1.40 16.90
N HIS A 222 -0.86 -0.37 17.51
CA HIS A 222 -0.25 0.79 16.86
C HIS A 222 0.97 1.23 17.66
N GLY A 223 2.09 1.40 16.99
CA GLY A 223 3.31 1.90 17.62
C GLY A 223 4.56 1.71 16.76
N PRO A 224 5.76 1.91 17.34
CA PRO A 224 7.02 1.71 16.65
C PRO A 224 7.15 0.27 16.12
N ALA A 225 7.54 0.12 14.85
CA ALA A 225 7.75 -1.20 14.23
C ALA A 225 8.85 -1.99 14.96
N GLN A 226 9.88 -1.29 15.46
CA GLN A 226 10.98 -1.89 16.21
C GLN A 226 10.49 -2.65 17.45
N LYS A 227 9.46 -2.15 18.14
CA LYS A 227 8.91 -2.81 19.33
C LYS A 227 8.30 -4.19 18.99
N LEU A 228 7.61 -4.32 17.85
CA LEU A 228 7.09 -5.63 17.38
C LEU A 228 8.21 -6.55 16.91
N LYS A 229 9.31 -5.99 16.40
CA LYS A 229 10.48 -6.77 15.98
C LYS A 229 11.25 -7.37 17.16
N ASP A 230 11.34 -6.60 18.25
CA ASP A 230 12.09 -6.98 19.46
C ASP A 230 11.29 -7.89 20.40
N ASP A 231 9.94 -7.87 20.27
CA ASP A 231 9.02 -8.64 21.13
C ASP A 231 8.11 -9.57 20.27
N PRO A 232 8.57 -10.81 19.99
CA PRO A 232 7.78 -11.77 19.23
C PRO A 232 6.46 -12.17 19.91
N ASP A 233 6.38 -12.11 21.25
CA ASP A 233 5.16 -12.46 22.00
C ASP A 233 4.11 -11.37 21.82
N LEU A 234 4.53 -10.08 21.81
CA LEU A 234 3.66 -8.97 21.48
C LEU A 234 3.12 -9.09 20.05
N LEU A 235 3.98 -9.44 19.10
CA LEU A 235 3.56 -9.67 17.71
C LEU A 235 2.55 -10.81 17.64
N HIS A 236 2.84 -11.94 18.27
CA HIS A 236 1.97 -13.11 18.30
C HIS A 236 0.62 -12.81 18.97
N SER A 237 0.61 -12.08 20.10
CA SER A 237 -0.62 -11.69 20.77
C SER A 237 -1.47 -10.75 19.94
N ALA A 238 -0.85 -9.82 19.20
CA ALA A 238 -1.56 -8.91 18.29
C ALA A 238 -2.22 -9.62 17.10
N TYR A 239 -1.71 -10.83 16.73
CA TYR A 239 -2.28 -11.68 15.68
C TYR A 239 -3.34 -12.65 16.18
N LEU A 240 -3.32 -13.04 17.47
CA LEU A 240 -4.07 -14.19 18.01
C LEU A 240 -5.01 -13.87 19.16
N LEU A 241 -5.37 -12.60 19.43
CA LEU A 241 -6.37 -12.32 20.47
C LEU A 241 -7.68 -13.02 20.09
N PRO A 242 -8.12 -14.06 20.84
CA PRO A 242 -9.35 -14.77 20.53
C PRO A 242 -10.56 -13.86 20.79
N GLU A 243 -11.59 -14.10 20.04
CA GLU A 243 -12.98 -13.68 20.28
C GLU A 243 -13.50 -14.33 21.58
N GLN A 244 -13.04 -13.88 22.76
CA GLN A 244 -13.57 -14.32 24.06
C GLN A 244 -13.72 -13.13 25.01
N ALA A 245 -14.80 -12.38 24.83
CA ALA A 245 -15.47 -11.64 25.90
C ALA A 245 -16.81 -11.08 25.45
N ALA A 246 -17.71 -11.91 24.94
CA ALA A 246 -19.10 -11.52 24.76
C ALA A 246 -20.03 -12.73 24.86
N SER A 247 -19.99 -13.45 26.01
CA SER A 247 -21.09 -14.31 26.46
C SER A 247 -20.84 -14.81 27.88
N THR A 248 -21.08 -13.94 28.84
CA THR A 248 -21.46 -14.33 30.19
C THR A 248 -22.55 -13.37 30.64
N GLU A 249 -23.75 -13.57 30.14
CA GLU A 249 -24.91 -13.24 30.94
C GLU A 249 -25.08 -14.34 32.00
N PRO A 250 -25.13 -14.01 33.27
CA PRO A 250 -25.56 -14.96 34.28
C PRO A 250 -27.08 -15.08 34.15
N GLY A 251 -27.53 -16.27 33.75
CA GLY A 251 -28.92 -16.65 33.91
C GLY A 251 -29.30 -16.64 35.37
N ASN A 252 -30.42 -16.05 35.62
CA ASN A 252 -31.31 -16.39 36.74
C ASN A 252 -32.75 -16.18 36.27
#